data_8a8edf5338ac742db7ad18ecdc089868
#
_entry.id   8a8edf5338ac742db7ad18ecdc089868
#
_cell.length_a   1.000
_cell.length_b   1.000
_cell.length_c   1.000
_cell.angle_alpha   90.00
_cell.angle_beta   90.00
_cell.angle_gamma   90.00
#
_symmetry.space_group_name_H-M   'P 1'
#
loop_
_entity.id
_entity.type
_entity.pdbx_description
1 polymer ?
#
loop_
_entity_poly.entity_id
_entity_poly.type
_entity_poly.pdbx_seq_one_letter_code
_entity_poly.pdbx_strand_id
1 'polypeptide(L)'
;LRSRGLGDVYKRQVLDSTAESLTKAGTALSSFNGTLSDALNSGNMDTVKEVLGNNTDSLAAALAAPVQVKRTAVFPVKNFGSQLAPFYTILPLFVGSLLMAVTLKPGVSRKNREGLDNPKPHQLFLGHYGVFGVIALLQSTFSLGGNLLFLHVQAVHPWLFMLAGWTSSLVFSFFTYTMVASFGNIGKAIGVLVLVAQISGSNGAYPLAVLPKIISDISPFLPATHSIVALRAAIAGIYNNDYWHALGSLLLFLIPLLLIGLVLRIPLVKFNKWYVAKVESTKVIS
;
A
#
# COMPACT_ATOMS: atom_id res chain seq x y z
N LEU A 1 -3.79 17.09 0.60
CA LEU A 1 -4.87 17.78 1.35
C LEU A 1 -5.89 16.81 1.95
N ARG A 2 -6.16 15.68 1.31
CA ARG A 2 -7.23 14.71 1.72
C ARG A 2 -6.84 13.80 2.89
N SER A 3 -5.57 13.46 3.06
CA SER A 3 -5.08 12.66 4.20
C SER A 3 -5.12 13.42 5.53
N ARG A 4 -5.02 14.75 5.48
CA ARG A 4 -5.17 15.61 6.69
C ARG A 4 -6.59 15.59 7.24
N GLY A 5 -7.62 15.60 6.37
CA GLY A 5 -9.01 15.59 6.80
C GLY A 5 -9.41 14.31 7.55
N LEU A 6 -8.98 13.14 7.09
CA LEU A 6 -9.26 11.85 7.76
C LEU A 6 -8.52 11.74 9.10
N GLY A 7 -7.28 12.23 9.18
CA GLY A 7 -6.53 12.29 10.44
C GLY A 7 -7.18 13.24 11.47
N ASP A 8 -7.72 14.37 11.02
CA ASP A 8 -8.38 15.34 11.90
C ASP A 8 -9.75 14.84 12.38
N VAL A 9 -10.51 14.14 11.52
CA VAL A 9 -11.78 13.49 11.91
C VAL A 9 -11.53 12.41 12.95
N TYR A 10 -10.50 11.56 12.73
CA TYR A 10 -10.12 10.52 13.69
C TYR A 10 -9.67 11.10 15.03
N LYS A 11 -8.84 12.16 15.01
CA LYS A 11 -8.40 12.86 16.23
C LYS A 11 -9.56 13.48 17.01
N ARG A 12 -10.50 14.14 16.31
CA ARG A 12 -11.71 14.70 16.94
C ARG A 12 -12.56 13.60 17.55
N GLN A 13 -12.80 12.51 16.85
CA GLN A 13 -13.58 11.38 17.37
C GLN A 13 -12.95 10.76 18.62
N VAL A 14 -11.61 10.63 18.66
CA VAL A 14 -10.89 10.14 19.86
C VAL A 14 -10.98 11.16 20.99
N LEU A 15 -10.83 12.44 20.72
CA LEU A 15 -10.95 13.50 21.74
C LEU A 15 -12.37 13.58 22.30
N ASP A 16 -13.39 13.52 21.45
CA ASP A 16 -14.79 13.57 21.88
C ASP A 16 -15.16 12.34 22.73
N SER A 17 -14.73 11.15 22.35
CA SER A 17 -14.97 9.93 23.13
C SER A 17 -14.21 9.93 24.47
N THR A 18 -13.01 10.52 24.50
CA THR A 18 -12.23 10.70 25.72
C THR A 18 -12.90 11.70 26.65
N ALA A 19 -13.37 12.83 26.11
CA ALA A 19 -14.09 13.85 26.87
C ALA A 19 -15.40 13.30 27.47
N GLU A 20 -16.16 12.53 26.70
CA GLU A 20 -17.39 11.89 27.17
C GLU A 20 -17.10 10.87 28.29
N SER A 21 -16.04 10.05 28.17
CA SER A 21 -15.64 9.08 29.17
C SER A 21 -15.16 9.76 30.47
N LEU A 22 -14.40 10.84 30.35
CA LEU A 22 -13.98 11.64 31.52
C LEU A 22 -15.16 12.31 32.20
N THR A 23 -16.13 12.81 31.42
CA THR A 23 -17.36 13.40 31.99
C THR A 23 -18.19 12.34 32.73
N LYS A 24 -18.33 11.13 32.19
CA LYS A 24 -19.02 10.03 32.85
C LYS A 24 -18.29 9.60 34.15
N ALA A 25 -16.96 9.52 34.15
CA ALA A 25 -16.17 9.23 35.32
C ALA A 25 -16.31 10.34 36.39
N GLY A 26 -16.30 11.59 35.95
CA GLY A 26 -16.50 12.76 36.83
C GLY A 26 -17.90 12.77 37.47
N THR A 27 -18.95 12.48 36.70
CA THR A 27 -20.31 12.37 37.22
C THR A 27 -20.49 11.22 38.21
N ALA A 28 -19.91 10.03 37.89
CA ALA A 28 -19.93 8.89 38.78
C ALA A 28 -19.22 9.17 40.13
N LEU A 29 -18.06 9.83 40.08
CA LEU A 29 -17.31 10.23 41.26
C LEU A 29 -18.06 11.29 42.09
N SER A 30 -18.68 12.25 41.43
CA SER A 30 -19.50 13.28 42.07
C SER A 30 -20.74 12.68 42.77
N SER A 31 -21.43 11.75 42.07
CA SER A 31 -22.55 11.01 42.63
C SER A 31 -22.15 10.16 43.84
N PHE A 32 -21.03 9.43 43.75
CA PHE A 32 -20.48 8.66 44.83
C PHE A 32 -20.14 9.55 46.05
N ASN A 33 -19.47 10.68 45.81
CA ASN A 33 -19.12 11.65 46.88
C ASN A 33 -20.38 12.23 47.54
N GLY A 34 -21.42 12.54 46.77
CA GLY A 34 -22.72 12.98 47.30
C GLY A 34 -23.37 11.92 48.19
N THR A 35 -23.47 10.69 47.68
CA THR A 35 -24.07 9.58 48.45
C THR A 35 -23.27 9.24 49.71
N LEU A 36 -21.94 9.32 49.66
CA LEU A 36 -21.07 9.12 50.81
C LEU A 36 -21.24 10.21 51.84
N SER A 37 -21.33 11.50 51.37
CA SER A 37 -21.56 12.65 52.26
C SER A 37 -22.91 12.57 52.97
N ASP A 38 -23.95 12.16 52.25
CA ASP A 38 -25.28 12.00 52.82
C ASP A 38 -25.31 10.82 53.85
N ALA A 39 -24.62 9.70 53.56
CA ALA A 39 -24.46 8.62 54.49
C ALA A 39 -23.70 9.01 55.76
N LEU A 40 -22.64 9.78 55.64
CA LEU A 40 -21.87 10.32 56.77
C LEU A 40 -22.69 11.28 57.62
N ASN A 41 -23.47 12.15 56.98
CA ASN A 41 -24.35 13.11 57.64
C ASN A 41 -25.52 12.44 58.37
N SER A 42 -25.97 11.30 57.91
CA SER A 42 -27.01 10.49 58.57
C SER A 42 -26.59 9.90 59.93
N GLY A 43 -25.28 9.89 60.22
CA GLY A 43 -24.69 9.31 61.43
C GLY A 43 -24.83 7.78 61.52
N ASN A 44 -25.30 7.12 60.47
CA ASN A 44 -25.50 5.65 60.45
C ASN A 44 -24.31 4.96 59.78
N MET A 45 -23.46 4.31 60.55
CA MET A 45 -22.26 3.58 60.10
C MET A 45 -22.56 2.42 59.19
N ASP A 46 -23.73 1.81 59.28
CA ASP A 46 -24.14 0.67 58.43
C ASP A 46 -24.47 1.17 57.01
N THR A 47 -25.09 2.33 56.88
CA THR A 47 -25.30 2.98 55.55
C THR A 47 -24.00 3.36 54.91
N VAL A 48 -23.02 3.83 55.68
CA VAL A 48 -21.67 4.14 55.15
C VAL A 48 -20.99 2.87 54.63
N LYS A 49 -21.07 1.77 55.36
CA LYS A 49 -20.53 0.47 54.93
C LYS A 49 -21.22 -0.08 53.67
N GLU A 50 -22.53 0.08 53.54
CA GLU A 50 -23.31 -0.35 52.39
C GLU A 50 -22.94 0.46 51.14
N VAL A 51 -22.77 1.81 51.26
CA VAL A 51 -22.34 2.68 50.16
C VAL A 51 -20.92 2.34 49.73
N LEU A 52 -20.03 2.06 50.65
CA LEU A 52 -18.66 1.65 50.37
C LEU A 52 -18.59 0.24 49.79
N GLY A 53 -19.43 -0.70 50.24
CA GLY A 53 -19.43 -2.08 49.78
C GLY A 53 -20.04 -2.28 48.37
N ASN A 54 -21.15 -1.60 48.09
CA ASN A 54 -21.90 -1.80 46.84
C ASN A 54 -21.37 -0.96 45.67
N ASN A 55 -20.68 0.14 45.93
CA ASN A 55 -20.20 1.06 44.87
C ASN A 55 -18.70 0.97 44.55
N THR A 56 -17.92 0.25 45.36
CA THR A 56 -16.46 0.15 45.18
C THR A 56 -16.11 -0.56 43.84
N ASP A 57 -16.82 -1.61 43.49
CA ASP A 57 -16.54 -2.36 42.26
C ASP A 57 -16.91 -1.57 41.00
N SER A 58 -18.04 -0.82 41.02
CA SER A 58 -18.45 0.03 39.92
C SER A 58 -17.54 1.26 39.78
N LEU A 59 -17.10 1.83 40.90
CA LEU A 59 -16.16 2.95 40.91
C LEU A 59 -14.75 2.50 40.52
N ALA A 60 -14.30 1.33 40.99
CA ALA A 60 -13.03 0.73 40.58
C ALA A 60 -13.03 0.40 39.07
N ALA A 61 -14.13 -0.14 38.55
CA ALA A 61 -14.28 -0.38 37.12
C ALA A 61 -14.30 0.92 36.28
N ALA A 62 -14.96 1.97 36.75
CA ALA A 62 -14.97 3.28 36.09
C ALA A 62 -13.61 3.98 36.14
N LEU A 63 -12.84 3.81 37.23
CA LEU A 63 -11.49 4.37 37.35
C LEU A 63 -10.43 3.53 36.63
N ALA A 64 -10.60 2.21 36.57
CA ALA A 64 -9.67 1.31 35.89
C ALA A 64 -9.79 1.38 34.36
N ALA A 65 -10.97 1.75 33.83
CA ALA A 65 -11.18 1.93 32.41
C ALA A 65 -11.84 3.29 32.10
N PRO A 66 -11.17 4.40 32.38
CA PRO A 66 -11.73 5.74 32.24
C PRO A 66 -12.03 6.12 30.77
N VAL A 67 -11.51 5.35 29.82
CA VAL A 67 -11.70 5.57 28.39
C VAL A 67 -12.15 4.28 27.72
N GLN A 68 -13.42 4.20 27.35
CA GLN A 68 -13.93 3.18 26.44
C GLN A 68 -13.87 3.74 25.02
N VAL A 69 -12.90 3.29 24.22
CA VAL A 69 -12.81 3.62 22.81
C VAL A 69 -13.84 2.80 22.04
N LYS A 70 -15.01 3.37 21.76
CA LYS A 70 -15.98 2.77 20.84
C LYS A 70 -15.50 2.94 19.41
N ARG A 71 -14.77 1.95 18.89
CA ARG A 71 -14.31 1.94 17.51
C ARG A 71 -15.44 1.56 16.58
N THR A 72 -15.95 2.51 15.79
CA THR A 72 -16.87 2.22 14.69
C THR A 72 -16.05 2.17 13.40
N ALA A 73 -15.88 0.98 12.83
CA ALA A 73 -15.18 0.81 11.57
C ALA A 73 -16.10 1.20 10.41
N VAL A 74 -15.77 2.25 9.66
CA VAL A 74 -16.52 2.68 8.46
C VAL A 74 -16.33 1.64 7.34
N PHE A 75 -15.14 1.08 7.21
CA PHE A 75 -14.80 -0.01 6.29
C PHE A 75 -14.25 -1.19 7.09
N PRO A 76 -15.13 -2.09 7.58
CA PRO A 76 -14.70 -3.20 8.41
C PRO A 76 -13.94 -4.23 7.58
N VAL A 77 -12.75 -4.59 8.04
CA VAL A 77 -11.96 -5.71 7.52
C VAL A 77 -11.95 -6.82 8.56
N LYS A 78 -12.33 -8.04 8.17
CA LYS A 78 -12.58 -9.15 9.10
C LYS A 78 -11.35 -9.57 9.91
N ASN A 79 -10.17 -9.49 9.30
CA ASN A 79 -8.94 -9.95 9.93
C ASN A 79 -7.72 -9.14 9.46
N PHE A 80 -6.64 -9.25 10.22
CA PHE A 80 -5.37 -8.55 9.93
C PHE A 80 -4.74 -9.01 8.62
N GLY A 81 -4.88 -10.28 8.23
CA GLY A 81 -4.40 -10.81 6.96
C GLY A 81 -5.03 -10.11 5.76
N SER A 82 -6.35 -9.94 5.75
CA SER A 82 -7.05 -9.19 4.69
C SER A 82 -6.66 -7.70 4.66
N GLN A 83 -6.34 -7.12 5.82
CA GLN A 83 -5.87 -5.73 5.89
C GLN A 83 -4.50 -5.54 5.22
N LEU A 84 -3.59 -6.50 5.39
CA LEU A 84 -2.24 -6.47 4.81
C LEU A 84 -2.15 -7.10 3.42
N ALA A 85 -3.17 -7.85 2.98
CA ALA A 85 -3.18 -8.52 1.70
C ALA A 85 -2.81 -7.62 0.50
N PRO A 86 -3.26 -6.34 0.39
CA PRO A 86 -2.86 -5.46 -0.70
C PRO A 86 -1.35 -5.30 -0.79
N PHE A 87 -0.68 -5.07 0.34
CA PHE A 87 0.77 -4.89 0.37
C PHE A 87 1.51 -6.17 0.00
N TYR A 88 1.17 -7.29 0.64
CA TYR A 88 1.80 -8.59 0.39
C TYR A 88 1.44 -9.19 -0.98
N THR A 89 0.45 -8.66 -1.68
CA THR A 89 0.15 -9.03 -3.06
C THR A 89 0.98 -8.20 -4.04
N ILE A 90 1.02 -6.89 -3.86
CA ILE A 90 1.66 -5.95 -4.79
C ILE A 90 3.19 -6.08 -4.78
N LEU A 91 3.78 -6.26 -3.59
CA LEU A 91 5.22 -6.35 -3.45
C LEU A 91 5.82 -7.56 -4.22
N PRO A 92 5.31 -8.80 -4.05
CA PRO A 92 5.78 -9.95 -4.85
C PRO A 92 5.54 -9.80 -6.35
N LEU A 93 4.46 -9.14 -6.78
CA LEU A 93 4.22 -8.86 -8.20
C LEU A 93 5.31 -7.96 -8.80
N PHE A 94 5.77 -6.95 -8.05
CA PHE A 94 6.87 -6.11 -8.48
C PHE A 94 8.20 -6.88 -8.48
N VAL A 95 8.48 -7.66 -7.43
CA VAL A 95 9.68 -8.51 -7.35
C VAL A 95 9.72 -9.51 -8.52
N GLY A 96 8.60 -10.18 -8.80
CA GLY A 96 8.51 -11.11 -9.92
C GLY A 96 8.73 -10.44 -11.26
N SER A 97 8.22 -9.21 -11.45
CA SER A 97 8.47 -8.41 -12.66
C SER A 97 9.96 -8.05 -12.78
N LEU A 98 10.64 -7.75 -11.67
CA LEU A 98 12.07 -7.48 -11.65
C LEU A 98 12.88 -8.73 -11.97
N LEU A 99 12.55 -9.87 -11.36
CA LEU A 99 13.20 -11.16 -11.64
C LEU A 99 13.01 -11.55 -13.12
N MET A 100 11.84 -11.36 -13.67
CA MET A 100 11.56 -11.60 -15.08
C MET A 100 12.46 -10.74 -15.97
N ALA A 101 12.63 -9.45 -15.65
CA ALA A 101 13.50 -8.55 -16.41
C ALA A 101 15.01 -8.83 -16.24
N VAL A 102 15.39 -9.56 -15.18
CA VAL A 102 16.77 -10.01 -14.96
C VAL A 102 17.05 -11.31 -15.72
N THR A 103 16.09 -12.25 -15.75
CA THR A 103 16.25 -13.58 -16.34
C THR A 103 16.01 -13.58 -17.84
N LEU A 104 15.01 -12.85 -18.31
CA LEU A 104 14.70 -12.74 -19.74
C LEU A 104 15.49 -11.59 -20.36
N LYS A 105 16.16 -11.86 -21.47
CA LYS A 105 16.85 -10.81 -22.22
C LYS A 105 15.82 -9.85 -22.81
N PRO A 106 15.87 -8.53 -22.54
CA PRO A 106 14.86 -7.57 -23.00
C PRO A 106 15.00 -7.19 -24.49
N GLY A 107 15.91 -7.84 -25.22
CA GLY A 107 16.17 -7.61 -26.64
C GLY A 107 15.88 -8.81 -27.51
N VAL A 108 15.30 -8.56 -28.68
CA VAL A 108 15.07 -9.60 -29.69
C VAL A 108 16.41 -10.12 -30.22
N SER A 109 16.64 -11.44 -30.18
CA SER A 109 17.82 -12.10 -30.72
C SER A 109 17.99 -11.82 -32.23
N ARG A 110 19.25 -11.79 -32.72
CA ARG A 110 19.51 -11.65 -34.17
C ARG A 110 18.78 -12.69 -34.99
N LYS A 111 18.81 -13.95 -34.55
CA LYS A 111 18.13 -15.06 -35.22
C LYS A 111 16.62 -14.83 -35.38
N ASN A 112 15.98 -14.27 -34.36
CA ASN A 112 14.54 -13.98 -34.42
C ASN A 112 14.22 -12.71 -35.23
N ARG A 113 15.23 -11.88 -35.52
CA ARG A 113 15.10 -10.70 -36.39
C ARG A 113 15.18 -11.04 -37.84
N GLU A 114 15.98 -12.03 -38.23
CA GLU A 114 16.18 -12.45 -39.62
C GLU A 114 14.92 -12.97 -40.30
N GLY A 115 13.93 -13.44 -39.50
CA GLY A 115 12.61 -13.84 -39.99
C GLY A 115 11.56 -12.74 -40.09
N LEU A 116 11.94 -11.47 -39.86
CA LEU A 116 11.01 -10.33 -39.86
C LEU A 116 11.34 -9.35 -40.99
N ASP A 117 10.34 -9.01 -41.79
CA ASP A 117 10.49 -8.02 -42.87
C ASP A 117 10.64 -6.60 -42.31
N ASN A 118 11.87 -6.13 -42.28
CA ASN A 118 12.26 -4.75 -41.90
C ASN A 118 11.59 -4.19 -40.64
N PRO A 119 11.70 -4.85 -39.47
CA PRO A 119 10.97 -4.48 -38.27
C PRO A 119 11.48 -3.15 -37.70
N LYS A 120 10.54 -2.21 -37.45
CA LYS A 120 10.85 -0.93 -36.83
C LYS A 120 11.22 -1.10 -35.34
N PRO A 121 12.09 -0.27 -34.76
CA PRO A 121 12.53 -0.40 -33.35
C PRO A 121 11.39 -0.43 -32.32
N HIS A 122 10.33 0.35 -32.54
CA HIS A 122 9.16 0.37 -31.67
C HIS A 122 8.33 -0.92 -31.73
N GLN A 123 8.24 -1.53 -32.92
CA GLN A 123 7.54 -2.81 -33.09
C GLN A 123 8.26 -3.95 -32.37
N LEU A 124 9.61 -3.95 -32.47
CA LEU A 124 10.43 -4.92 -31.72
C LEU A 124 10.32 -4.73 -30.19
N PHE A 125 10.23 -3.47 -29.74
CA PHE A 125 10.09 -3.17 -28.32
C PHE A 125 8.74 -3.63 -27.79
N LEU A 126 7.63 -3.23 -28.40
CA LEU A 126 6.28 -3.58 -27.95
C LEU A 126 5.98 -5.07 -28.17
N GLY A 127 6.40 -5.65 -29.30
CA GLY A 127 6.19 -7.07 -29.58
C GLY A 127 6.93 -7.97 -28.57
N HIS A 128 8.14 -7.61 -28.19
CA HIS A 128 8.88 -8.36 -27.17
C HIS A 128 8.30 -8.18 -25.77
N TYR A 129 7.75 -7.00 -25.44
CA TYR A 129 7.01 -6.79 -24.20
C TYR A 129 5.79 -7.73 -24.08
N GLY A 130 5.18 -8.16 -25.18
CA GLY A 130 4.06 -9.10 -25.15
C GLY A 130 4.35 -10.36 -24.32
N VAL A 131 5.57 -10.90 -24.41
CA VAL A 131 5.99 -12.06 -23.60
C VAL A 131 6.00 -11.72 -22.12
N PHE A 132 6.56 -10.56 -21.75
CA PHE A 132 6.56 -10.07 -20.37
C PHE A 132 5.15 -9.85 -19.83
N GLY A 133 4.28 -9.27 -20.65
CA GLY A 133 2.88 -9.01 -20.31
C GLY A 133 2.08 -10.29 -20.05
N VAL A 134 2.25 -11.32 -20.88
CA VAL A 134 1.59 -12.62 -20.68
C VAL A 134 2.05 -13.28 -19.38
N ILE A 135 3.36 -13.32 -19.12
CA ILE A 135 3.90 -13.90 -17.89
C ILE A 135 3.43 -13.10 -16.67
N ALA A 136 3.40 -11.78 -16.77
CA ALA A 136 2.92 -10.90 -15.69
C ALA A 136 1.43 -11.15 -15.38
N LEU A 137 0.59 -11.34 -16.41
CA LEU A 137 -0.82 -11.68 -16.22
C LEU A 137 -1.00 -13.06 -15.60
N LEU A 138 -0.24 -14.05 -16.01
CA LEU A 138 -0.26 -15.38 -15.39
C LEU A 138 0.16 -15.30 -13.92
N GLN A 139 1.29 -14.67 -13.63
CA GLN A 139 1.79 -14.46 -12.26
C GLN A 139 0.74 -13.79 -11.37
N SER A 140 0.15 -12.70 -11.84
CA SER A 140 -0.86 -11.96 -11.07
C SER A 140 -2.14 -12.77 -10.90
N THR A 141 -2.58 -13.51 -11.90
CA THR A 141 -3.76 -14.39 -11.81
C THR A 141 -3.56 -15.45 -10.74
N PHE A 142 -2.41 -16.12 -10.71
CA PHE A 142 -2.09 -17.11 -9.66
C PHE A 142 -2.01 -16.47 -8.28
N SER A 143 -1.35 -15.31 -8.16
CA SER A 143 -1.21 -14.61 -6.86
C SER A 143 -2.55 -14.14 -6.31
N LEU A 144 -3.35 -13.47 -7.14
CA LEU A 144 -4.67 -12.94 -6.74
C LEU A 144 -5.69 -14.06 -6.53
N GLY A 145 -5.69 -15.07 -7.42
CA GLY A 145 -6.52 -16.27 -7.26
C GLY A 145 -6.17 -17.02 -5.98
N GLY A 146 -4.88 -17.15 -5.67
CA GLY A 146 -4.40 -17.72 -4.41
C GLY A 146 -4.90 -16.97 -3.18
N ASN A 147 -4.87 -15.64 -3.22
CA ASN A 147 -5.39 -14.79 -2.14
C ASN A 147 -6.90 -15.01 -1.91
N LEU A 148 -7.69 -15.11 -2.99
CA LEU A 148 -9.14 -15.27 -2.89
C LEU A 148 -9.54 -16.70 -2.53
N LEU A 149 -8.92 -17.72 -3.15
CA LEU A 149 -9.34 -19.11 -3.06
C LEU A 149 -8.70 -19.85 -1.88
N PHE A 150 -7.41 -19.62 -1.60
CA PHE A 150 -6.70 -20.35 -0.54
C PHE A 150 -6.58 -19.56 0.76
N LEU A 151 -6.26 -18.25 0.67
CA LEU A 151 -6.10 -17.42 1.86
C LEU A 151 -7.43 -16.81 2.33
N HIS A 152 -8.50 -16.98 1.56
CA HIS A 152 -9.83 -16.43 1.86
C HIS A 152 -9.78 -14.94 2.23
N VAL A 153 -8.95 -14.17 1.51
CA VAL A 153 -8.89 -12.72 1.69
C VAL A 153 -10.28 -12.15 1.41
N GLN A 154 -10.79 -11.39 2.38
CA GLN A 154 -12.06 -10.70 2.20
C GLN A 154 -11.95 -9.71 1.06
N ALA A 155 -12.81 -9.81 0.07
CA ALA A 155 -12.95 -8.82 -0.98
C ALA A 155 -14.44 -8.53 -1.20
N VAL A 156 -14.84 -7.28 -0.98
CA VAL A 156 -16.22 -6.82 -1.27
C VAL A 156 -16.46 -6.88 -2.77
N HIS A 157 -15.42 -6.55 -3.56
CA HIS A 157 -15.46 -6.57 -5.02
C HIS A 157 -14.34 -7.47 -5.60
N PRO A 158 -14.52 -8.82 -5.66
CA PRO A 158 -13.47 -9.73 -6.11
C PRO A 158 -12.96 -9.45 -7.54
N TRP A 159 -13.83 -9.08 -8.46
CA TRP A 159 -13.45 -8.76 -9.83
C TRP A 159 -12.62 -7.48 -9.94
N LEU A 160 -12.93 -6.46 -9.14
CA LEU A 160 -12.13 -5.25 -9.08
C LEU A 160 -10.77 -5.50 -8.41
N PHE A 161 -10.71 -6.42 -7.44
CA PHE A 161 -9.46 -6.90 -6.86
C PHE A 161 -8.57 -7.55 -7.93
N MET A 162 -9.13 -8.44 -8.76
CA MET A 162 -8.42 -9.05 -9.89
C MET A 162 -7.96 -8.00 -10.91
N LEU A 163 -8.84 -7.08 -11.30
CA LEU A 163 -8.54 -6.03 -12.28
C LEU A 163 -7.41 -5.12 -11.80
N ALA A 164 -7.45 -4.68 -10.54
CA ALA A 164 -6.38 -3.85 -9.95
C ALA A 164 -5.03 -4.58 -9.94
N GLY A 165 -5.03 -5.88 -9.61
CA GLY A 165 -3.81 -6.67 -9.60
C GLY A 165 -3.25 -6.94 -11.00
N TRP A 166 -4.09 -7.24 -11.99
CA TRP A 166 -3.67 -7.39 -13.40
C TRP A 166 -3.08 -6.10 -13.95
N THR A 167 -3.75 -4.96 -13.73
CA THR A 167 -3.25 -3.65 -14.14
C THR A 167 -1.92 -3.32 -13.47
N SER A 168 -1.80 -3.59 -12.16
CA SER A 168 -0.56 -3.38 -11.42
C SER A 168 0.59 -4.22 -11.97
N SER A 169 0.33 -5.50 -12.23
CA SER A 169 1.34 -6.42 -12.77
C SER A 169 1.82 -6.01 -14.17
N LEU A 170 0.89 -5.56 -15.03
CA LEU A 170 1.26 -5.03 -16.35
C LEU A 170 2.09 -3.76 -16.25
N VAL A 171 1.72 -2.81 -15.39
CA VAL A 171 2.50 -1.57 -15.19
C VAL A 171 3.89 -1.88 -14.63
N PHE A 172 4.00 -2.78 -13.66
CA PHE A 172 5.27 -3.16 -13.05
C PHE A 172 6.19 -3.89 -14.04
N SER A 173 5.64 -4.84 -14.78
CA SER A 173 6.42 -5.56 -15.80
C SER A 173 6.85 -4.63 -16.93
N PHE A 174 6.01 -3.67 -17.33
CA PHE A 174 6.37 -2.67 -18.31
C PHE A 174 7.43 -1.70 -17.80
N PHE A 175 7.35 -1.30 -16.54
CA PHE A 175 8.37 -0.48 -15.88
C PHE A 175 9.73 -1.20 -15.86
N THR A 176 9.79 -2.40 -15.31
CA THR A 176 11.06 -3.15 -15.19
C THR A 176 11.63 -3.49 -16.57
N TYR A 177 10.77 -3.91 -17.51
CA TYR A 177 11.15 -4.16 -18.90
C TYR A 177 11.75 -2.90 -19.57
N THR A 178 11.07 -1.76 -19.47
CA THR A 178 11.50 -0.50 -20.08
C THR A 178 12.82 -0.02 -19.49
N MET A 179 12.99 -0.11 -18.16
CA MET A 179 14.22 0.28 -17.48
C MET A 179 15.39 -0.60 -17.94
N VAL A 180 15.22 -1.91 -17.96
CA VAL A 180 16.29 -2.84 -18.36
C VAL A 180 16.56 -2.76 -19.87
N ALA A 181 15.54 -2.60 -20.71
CA ALA A 181 15.70 -2.47 -22.16
C ALA A 181 16.41 -1.17 -22.58
N SER A 182 16.27 -0.10 -21.79
CA SER A 182 16.85 1.23 -22.10
C SER A 182 18.20 1.44 -21.42
N PHE A 183 18.35 1.02 -20.17
CA PHE A 183 19.53 1.29 -19.34
C PHE A 183 20.39 0.04 -19.02
N GLY A 184 19.97 -1.15 -19.44
CA GLY A 184 20.71 -2.38 -19.18
C GLY A 184 20.87 -2.68 -17.66
N ASN A 185 22.11 -2.88 -17.21
CA ASN A 185 22.37 -3.17 -15.79
C ASN A 185 22.02 -2.01 -14.84
N ILE A 186 22.16 -0.75 -15.31
CA ILE A 186 21.70 0.43 -14.55
C ILE A 186 20.18 0.36 -14.35
N GLY A 187 19.44 -0.07 -15.37
CA GLY A 187 17.99 -0.25 -15.28
C GLY A 187 17.57 -1.28 -14.22
N LYS A 188 18.35 -2.35 -14.05
CA LYS A 188 18.14 -3.32 -12.95
C LYS A 188 18.33 -2.68 -11.59
N ALA A 189 19.40 -1.88 -11.43
CA ALA A 189 19.69 -1.16 -10.18
C ALA A 189 18.56 -0.15 -9.85
N ILE A 190 18.07 0.60 -10.85
CA ILE A 190 16.91 1.48 -10.68
C ILE A 190 15.69 0.69 -10.21
N GLY A 191 15.41 -0.47 -10.81
CA GLY A 191 14.32 -1.34 -10.40
C GLY A 191 14.41 -1.76 -8.92
N VAL A 192 15.59 -2.12 -8.45
CA VAL A 192 15.84 -2.46 -7.04
C VAL A 192 15.67 -1.25 -6.12
N LEU A 193 16.18 -0.08 -6.50
CA LEU A 193 16.00 1.15 -5.71
C LEU A 193 14.52 1.54 -5.58
N VAL A 194 13.76 1.42 -6.67
CA VAL A 194 12.32 1.66 -6.65
C VAL A 194 11.60 0.62 -5.78
N LEU A 195 12.00 -0.66 -5.82
CA LEU A 195 11.48 -1.69 -4.93
C LEU A 195 11.66 -1.31 -3.45
N VAL A 196 12.87 -0.92 -3.05
CA VAL A 196 13.16 -0.51 -1.66
C VAL A 196 12.32 0.71 -1.25
N ALA A 197 12.21 1.71 -2.14
CA ALA A 197 11.37 2.87 -1.90
C ALA A 197 9.88 2.49 -1.74
N GLN A 198 9.39 1.52 -2.51
CA GLN A 198 8.00 1.04 -2.44
C GLN A 198 7.69 0.31 -1.13
N ILE A 199 8.63 -0.45 -0.55
CA ILE A 199 8.43 -1.13 0.73
C ILE A 199 8.04 -0.14 1.82
N SER A 200 8.76 0.97 1.91
CA SER A 200 8.51 1.99 2.94
C SER A 200 7.45 3.01 2.53
N GLY A 201 7.45 3.44 1.25
CA GLY A 201 6.68 4.60 0.78
C GLY A 201 5.30 4.29 0.24
N SER A 202 4.92 3.02 0.05
CA SER A 202 3.64 2.67 -0.60
C SER A 202 2.39 2.77 0.29
N ASN A 203 2.51 3.21 1.55
CA ASN A 203 1.40 3.20 2.50
C ASN A 203 0.80 1.78 2.72
N GLY A 204 1.61 0.75 2.46
CA GLY A 204 1.18 -0.64 2.53
C GLY A 204 1.27 -1.22 3.93
N ALA A 205 2.47 -1.21 4.50
CA ALA A 205 2.77 -1.75 5.82
C ALA A 205 2.49 -0.73 6.94
N TYR A 206 2.86 0.54 6.72
CA TYR A 206 2.71 1.62 7.69
C TYR A 206 1.95 2.81 7.10
N PRO A 207 1.09 3.48 7.89
CA PRO A 207 0.45 4.72 7.47
C PRO A 207 1.50 5.81 7.17
N LEU A 208 1.34 6.56 6.09
CA LEU A 208 2.26 7.65 5.72
C LEU A 208 2.40 8.72 6.80
N ALA A 209 1.37 8.88 7.65
CA ALA A 209 1.36 9.87 8.73
C ALA A 209 2.42 9.63 9.82
N VAL A 210 2.91 8.38 9.96
CA VAL A 210 3.96 8.02 10.94
C VAL A 210 5.37 7.96 10.33
N LEU A 211 5.49 8.20 9.01
CA LEU A 211 6.75 8.16 8.29
C LEU A 211 7.36 9.56 8.13
N PRO A 212 8.69 9.68 7.95
CA PRO A 212 9.33 10.94 7.64
C PRO A 212 8.70 11.62 6.42
N LYS A 213 8.64 12.96 6.46
CA LYS A 213 8.00 13.77 5.41
C LYS A 213 8.51 13.46 3.99
N ILE A 214 9.81 13.21 3.83
CA ILE A 214 10.42 12.87 2.54
C ILE A 214 9.80 11.61 1.92
N ILE A 215 9.48 10.59 2.72
CA ILE A 215 8.84 9.36 2.23
C ILE A 215 7.39 9.63 1.84
N SER A 216 6.69 10.45 2.61
CA SER A 216 5.32 10.87 2.30
C SER A 216 5.26 11.68 1.00
N ASP A 217 6.25 12.55 0.75
CA ASP A 217 6.33 13.38 -0.45
C ASP A 217 6.66 12.54 -1.71
N ILE A 218 7.45 11.46 -1.57
CA ILE A 218 7.79 10.55 -2.68
C ILE A 218 6.67 9.54 -2.96
N SER A 219 5.85 9.21 -1.98
CA SER A 219 4.80 8.18 -2.09
C SER A 219 3.88 8.30 -3.32
N PRO A 220 3.40 9.49 -3.75
CA PRO A 220 2.58 9.64 -4.95
C PRO A 220 3.28 9.25 -6.25
N PHE A 221 4.62 9.23 -6.27
CA PHE A 221 5.42 8.86 -7.43
C PHE A 221 5.76 7.36 -7.46
N LEU A 222 5.27 6.60 -6.49
CA LEU A 222 5.48 5.16 -6.44
C LEU A 222 4.26 4.42 -6.99
N PRO A 223 4.40 3.61 -8.04
CA PRO A 223 3.28 2.88 -8.62
C PRO A 223 2.59 1.93 -7.63
N ALA A 224 3.33 1.33 -6.68
CA ALA A 224 2.74 0.48 -5.66
C ALA A 224 1.76 1.22 -4.73
N THR A 225 1.94 2.52 -4.49
CA THR A 225 1.00 3.33 -3.69
C THR A 225 -0.41 3.28 -4.28
N HIS A 226 -0.51 3.52 -5.57
CA HIS A 226 -1.80 3.53 -6.28
C HIS A 226 -2.39 2.12 -6.39
N SER A 227 -1.55 1.12 -6.63
CA SER A 227 -1.96 -0.29 -6.66
C SER A 227 -2.56 -0.73 -5.32
N ILE A 228 -1.93 -0.38 -4.20
CA ILE A 228 -2.39 -0.73 -2.85
C ILE A 228 -3.70 -0.01 -2.52
N VAL A 229 -3.86 1.26 -2.91
CA VAL A 229 -5.11 2.00 -2.72
C VAL A 229 -6.26 1.34 -3.49
N ALA A 230 -6.04 0.96 -4.76
CA ALA A 230 -7.04 0.27 -5.56
C ALA A 230 -7.42 -1.11 -4.95
N LEU A 231 -6.44 -1.90 -4.53
CA LEU A 231 -6.72 -3.20 -3.88
C LEU A 231 -7.44 -3.04 -2.54
N ARG A 232 -7.07 -2.04 -1.72
CA ARG A 232 -7.79 -1.74 -0.46
C ARG A 232 -9.23 -1.35 -0.71
N ALA A 233 -9.50 -0.53 -1.72
CA ALA A 233 -10.86 -0.16 -2.11
C ALA A 233 -11.67 -1.38 -2.58
N ALA A 234 -11.05 -2.31 -3.31
CA ALA A 234 -11.70 -3.56 -3.71
C ALA A 234 -11.97 -4.51 -2.54
N ILE A 235 -11.11 -4.52 -1.51
CA ILE A 235 -11.26 -5.37 -0.31
C ILE A 235 -12.30 -4.81 0.65
N ALA A 236 -12.21 -3.53 0.98
CA ALA A 236 -12.98 -2.92 2.07
C ALA A 236 -14.24 -2.18 1.60
N GLY A 237 -14.31 -1.86 0.32
CA GLY A 237 -15.38 -1.05 -0.28
C GLY A 237 -14.85 0.24 -0.89
N ILE A 238 -15.50 0.71 -1.94
CA ILE A 238 -15.11 1.90 -2.70
C ILE A 238 -15.72 3.13 -2.05
N TYR A 239 -14.89 4.11 -1.73
CA TYR A 239 -15.33 5.40 -1.22
C TYR A 239 -15.01 6.51 -2.23
N ASN A 240 -16.03 7.29 -2.60
CA ASN A 240 -15.89 8.49 -3.41
C ASN A 240 -14.97 8.30 -4.65
N ASN A 241 -15.14 7.19 -5.35
CA ASN A 241 -14.42 6.84 -6.57
C ASN A 241 -12.89 6.60 -6.42
N ASP A 242 -12.40 6.34 -5.19
CA ASP A 242 -10.96 6.17 -4.89
C ASP A 242 -10.32 5.05 -5.72
N TYR A 243 -11.06 3.98 -5.99
CA TYR A 243 -10.61 2.87 -6.82
C TYR A 243 -10.20 3.32 -8.22
N TRP A 244 -11.08 4.04 -8.92
CA TRP A 244 -10.86 4.48 -10.30
C TRP A 244 -9.81 5.58 -10.39
N HIS A 245 -9.75 6.48 -9.39
CA HIS A 245 -8.68 7.47 -9.29
C HIS A 245 -7.32 6.81 -9.10
N ALA A 246 -7.22 5.80 -8.24
CA ALA A 246 -5.99 5.07 -8.03
C ALA A 246 -5.57 4.29 -9.29
N LEU A 247 -6.51 3.61 -9.94
CA LEU A 247 -6.25 2.86 -11.17
C LEU A 247 -5.82 3.80 -12.32
N GLY A 248 -6.50 4.94 -12.47
CA GLY A 248 -6.13 5.97 -13.45
C GLY A 248 -4.73 6.54 -13.19
N SER A 249 -4.41 6.86 -11.94
CA SER A 249 -3.08 7.32 -11.54
C SER A 249 -2.01 6.27 -11.83
N LEU A 250 -2.30 4.99 -11.61
CA LEU A 250 -1.39 3.90 -11.95
C LEU A 250 -1.14 3.81 -13.45
N LEU A 251 -2.17 3.96 -14.27
CA LEU A 251 -2.03 3.95 -15.74
C LEU A 251 -1.25 5.16 -16.27
N LEU A 252 -1.27 6.30 -15.59
CA LEU A 252 -0.46 7.46 -15.97
C LEU A 252 1.04 7.18 -15.96
N PHE A 253 1.52 6.21 -15.17
CA PHE A 253 2.92 5.78 -15.21
C PHE A 253 3.34 5.19 -16.56
N LEU A 254 2.40 4.70 -17.37
CA LEU A 254 2.71 4.20 -18.71
C LEU A 254 3.17 5.31 -19.65
N ILE A 255 2.72 6.56 -19.46
CA ILE A 255 3.06 7.69 -20.35
C ILE A 255 4.58 7.94 -20.36
N PRO A 256 5.24 8.23 -19.23
CA PRO A 256 6.70 8.43 -19.22
C PRO A 256 7.46 7.15 -19.62
N LEU A 257 6.95 5.96 -19.29
CA LEU A 257 7.58 4.70 -19.68
C LEU A 257 7.52 4.46 -21.19
N LEU A 258 6.40 4.78 -21.84
CA LEU A 258 6.28 4.76 -23.30
C LEU A 258 7.22 5.78 -23.95
N LEU A 259 7.32 6.98 -23.39
CA LEU A 259 8.28 7.99 -23.88
C LEU A 259 9.72 7.47 -23.83
N ILE A 260 10.12 6.88 -22.68
CA ILE A 260 11.45 6.28 -22.52
C ILE A 260 11.65 5.11 -23.50
N GLY A 261 10.71 4.19 -23.59
CA GLY A 261 10.84 2.97 -24.39
C GLY A 261 10.79 3.21 -25.90
N LEU A 262 9.95 4.13 -26.37
CA LEU A 262 9.73 4.36 -27.79
C LEU A 262 10.62 5.48 -28.35
N VAL A 263 10.85 6.56 -27.61
CA VAL A 263 11.55 7.75 -28.09
C VAL A 263 12.99 7.78 -27.57
N LEU A 264 13.17 7.74 -26.26
CA LEU A 264 14.47 7.94 -25.63
C LEU A 264 15.37 6.69 -25.64
N ARG A 265 14.82 5.51 -25.89
CA ARG A 265 15.58 4.26 -25.85
C ARG A 265 16.78 4.25 -26.80
N ILE A 266 16.66 4.78 -28.01
CA ILE A 266 17.76 4.74 -28.99
C ILE A 266 18.98 5.53 -28.49
N PRO A 267 18.86 6.81 -28.07
CA PRO A 267 19.99 7.54 -27.50
C PRO A 267 20.48 6.95 -26.18
N LEU A 268 19.57 6.45 -25.32
CA LEU A 268 19.93 5.87 -24.02
C LEU A 268 20.76 4.59 -24.18
N VAL A 269 20.41 3.70 -25.11
CA VAL A 269 21.19 2.49 -25.39
C VAL A 269 22.57 2.84 -25.94
N LYS A 270 22.69 3.88 -26.80
CA LYS A 270 23.99 4.35 -27.28
C LYS A 270 24.85 4.90 -26.13
N PHE A 271 24.26 5.73 -25.28
CA PHE A 271 24.92 6.28 -24.10
C PHE A 271 25.37 5.18 -23.13
N ASN A 272 24.50 4.20 -22.85
CA ASN A 272 24.83 3.08 -21.96
C ASN A 272 26.01 2.25 -22.51
N LYS A 273 26.04 1.97 -23.81
CA LYS A 273 27.18 1.26 -24.43
C LYS A 273 28.47 2.05 -24.31
N TRP A 274 28.44 3.36 -24.55
CA TRP A 274 29.59 4.24 -24.37
C TRP A 274 30.06 4.25 -22.90
N TYR A 275 29.13 4.38 -21.96
CA TYR A 275 29.42 4.36 -20.52
C TYR A 275 30.07 3.05 -20.07
N VAL A 276 29.49 1.90 -20.44
CA VAL A 276 30.03 0.59 -20.11
C VAL A 276 31.43 0.42 -20.66
N ALA A 277 31.68 0.74 -21.94
CA ALA A 277 33.00 0.68 -22.55
C ALA A 277 34.02 1.59 -21.81
N LYS A 278 33.57 2.76 -21.35
CA LYS A 278 34.41 3.67 -20.56
C LYS A 278 34.77 3.11 -19.19
N VAL A 279 33.79 2.49 -18.51
CA VAL A 279 34.01 1.86 -17.19
C VAL A 279 34.90 0.61 -17.30
N GLU A 280 34.68 -0.22 -18.31
CA GLU A 280 35.52 -1.40 -18.56
C GLU A 280 36.96 -1.00 -18.86
N SER A 281 37.18 0.13 -19.54
CA SER A 281 38.54 0.67 -19.80
C SER A 281 39.28 1.08 -18.52
N THR A 282 38.59 1.35 -17.43
CA THR A 282 39.20 1.70 -16.12
C THR A 282 39.60 0.50 -15.27
N LYS A 283 39.29 -0.74 -15.71
CA LYS A 283 39.58 -2.00 -14.98
C LYS A 283 38.99 -2.03 -13.55
N VAL A 284 38.01 -1.20 -13.24
CA VAL A 284 37.33 -1.16 -11.92
C VAL A 284 36.31 -2.29 -11.79
N ILE A 285 35.82 -2.79 -12.93
CA ILE A 285 34.91 -3.95 -12.99
C ILE A 285 35.55 -4.94 -13.96
N SER A 286 36.13 -5.96 -13.43
CA SER A 286 36.64 -7.13 -14.16
C SER A 286 35.63 -8.26 -14.12
#